data_cde1d96ec980c2dc7b8e32a6fe2b30f2
#
_entry.id   cde1d96ec980c2dc7b8e32a6fe2b30f2
#
_cell.length_a   1.000
_cell.length_b   1.000
_cell.length_c   1.000
_cell.angle_alpha   90.00
_cell.angle_beta   90.00
_cell.angle_gamma   90.00
#
_symmetry.space_group_name_H-M   'P 1'
#
loop_
_entity.id
_entity.type
_entity.pdbx_description
1 polymer ?
#
loop_
_entity_poly.entity_id
_entity_poly.type
_entity_poly.pdbx_seq_one_letter_code
_entity_poly.pdbx_strand_id
1 'polypeptide(L)'
;MKIRIFIYFLLLPSLPVQLHAQVKRALVIGLGEQQDKAWNKINGDKDVPFVQVMLKNAGFKSVTTLVNRQATKVGIVRAFKRMTASCKHGDVVYIHYSGHGQQMTDVHNDEKDGLDESWIPYDACRKASTTYHGEKHLTDDELNVYLNAI
;
A
#
# COMPACT_ATOMS: atom_id res chain seq x y z
N MET A 1 23.18 -24.28 69.08
CA MET A 1 23.42 -24.40 67.59
C MET A 1 22.56 -23.33 66.90
N LYS A 2 23.16 -22.23 66.38
CA LYS A 2 22.44 -21.13 65.74
C LYS A 2 22.50 -21.36 64.25
N ILE A 3 21.33 -21.64 63.59
CA ILE A 3 21.18 -21.76 62.17
C ILE A 3 21.13 -20.36 61.57
N ARG A 4 22.09 -20.02 60.68
CA ARG A 4 22.07 -18.79 59.86
C ARG A 4 21.51 -19.16 58.50
N ILE A 5 20.30 -18.66 58.20
CA ILE A 5 19.67 -18.75 56.89
C ILE A 5 20.20 -17.61 56.05
N PHE A 6 20.93 -17.90 54.95
CA PHE A 6 21.33 -16.94 53.93
C PHE A 6 20.26 -16.94 52.83
N ILE A 7 19.52 -15.85 52.69
CA ILE A 7 18.59 -15.64 51.58
C ILE A 7 19.37 -14.95 50.45
N TYR A 8 19.66 -15.70 49.39
CA TYR A 8 20.20 -15.10 48.16
C TYR A 8 19.07 -14.49 47.36
N PHE A 9 19.08 -13.16 47.27
CA PHE A 9 18.20 -12.44 46.35
C PHE A 9 18.78 -12.53 44.92
N LEU A 10 18.17 -13.34 44.07
CA LEU A 10 18.55 -13.45 42.67
C LEU A 10 17.97 -12.22 41.92
N LEU A 11 18.78 -11.18 41.70
CA LEU A 11 18.45 -10.06 40.86
C LEU A 11 18.43 -10.54 39.40
N LEU A 12 17.24 -10.88 38.86
CA LEU A 12 17.06 -11.10 37.45
C LEU A 12 17.17 -9.74 36.74
N PRO A 13 18.06 -9.59 35.72
CA PRO A 13 18.12 -8.36 34.93
C PRO A 13 16.82 -8.23 34.18
N SER A 14 16.03 -7.20 34.46
CA SER A 14 14.87 -6.81 33.65
C SER A 14 15.37 -6.29 32.31
N LEU A 15 15.27 -7.11 31.26
CA LEU A 15 15.49 -6.64 29.89
C LEU A 15 14.47 -5.53 29.58
N PRO A 16 14.90 -4.36 29.08
CA PRO A 16 13.96 -3.31 28.71
C PRO A 16 13.10 -3.82 27.56
N VAL A 17 11.80 -4.01 27.80
CA VAL A 17 10.82 -4.22 26.75
C VAL A 17 10.72 -2.90 25.99
N GLN A 18 11.32 -2.81 24.81
CA GLN A 18 11.14 -1.67 23.91
C GLN A 18 9.69 -1.68 23.40
N LEU A 19 8.83 -0.94 24.05
CA LEU A 19 7.48 -0.64 23.57
C LEU A 19 7.62 0.23 22.30
N HIS A 20 7.43 -0.41 21.15
CA HIS A 20 7.32 0.32 19.88
C HIS A 20 5.99 1.08 19.87
N ALA A 21 6.04 2.41 19.79
CA ALA A 21 4.82 3.21 19.63
C ALA A 21 4.22 2.94 18.24
N GLN A 22 2.96 2.51 18.20
CA GLN A 22 2.21 2.28 16.97
C GLN A 22 2.24 3.53 16.06
N VAL A 23 2.65 3.34 14.82
CA VAL A 23 2.67 4.40 13.81
C VAL A 23 1.54 4.17 12.79
N LYS A 24 0.78 5.22 12.49
CA LYS A 24 -0.25 5.21 11.45
C LYS A 24 0.34 5.77 10.16
N ARG A 25 0.37 4.93 9.10
CA ARG A 25 0.93 5.24 7.79
C ARG A 25 -0.13 5.14 6.72
N ALA A 26 -0.07 5.96 5.68
CA ALA A 26 -1.01 5.89 4.58
C ALA A 26 -0.31 6.06 3.22
N LEU A 27 -0.85 5.36 2.22
CA LEU A 27 -0.60 5.57 0.80
C LEU A 27 -1.92 5.97 0.14
N VAL A 28 -1.97 7.16 -0.44
CA VAL A 28 -3.15 7.71 -1.10
C VAL A 28 -2.82 7.94 -2.56
N ILE A 29 -3.56 7.29 -3.45
CA ILE A 29 -3.38 7.32 -4.89
C ILE A 29 -4.65 7.88 -5.52
N GLY A 30 -4.53 8.95 -6.30
CA GLY A 30 -5.67 9.57 -6.98
C GLY A 30 -5.34 9.94 -8.41
N LEU A 31 -6.14 9.43 -9.35
CA LEU A 31 -5.98 9.69 -10.79
C LEU A 31 -7.24 10.33 -11.35
N GLY A 32 -7.13 11.55 -11.87
CA GLY A 32 -8.17 12.23 -12.64
C GLY A 32 -7.98 12.07 -14.14
N GLU A 33 -6.75 11.74 -14.56
CA GLU A 33 -6.41 11.51 -15.97
C GLU A 33 -5.27 10.52 -16.10
N GLN A 34 -5.21 9.84 -17.24
CA GLN A 34 -4.10 8.99 -17.67
C GLN A 34 -3.30 9.66 -18.80
N GLN A 35 -2.11 9.14 -19.07
CA GLN A 35 -1.27 9.55 -20.19
C GLN A 35 -1.97 9.24 -21.52
N ASP A 36 -2.53 8.03 -21.65
CA ASP A 36 -3.35 7.64 -22.78
C ASP A 36 -4.71 8.34 -22.72
N LYS A 37 -5.00 9.17 -23.73
CA LYS A 37 -6.24 9.94 -23.83
C LYS A 37 -7.46 9.13 -24.25
N ALA A 38 -7.28 7.82 -24.53
CA ALA A 38 -8.40 6.90 -24.70
C ALA A 38 -9.15 6.63 -23.38
N TRP A 39 -8.53 6.89 -22.23
CA TRP A 39 -9.20 6.89 -20.94
C TRP A 39 -9.99 8.17 -20.75
N ASN A 40 -11.23 8.05 -20.28
CA ASN A 40 -12.02 9.20 -19.90
C ASN A 40 -11.44 9.88 -18.66
N LYS A 41 -11.55 11.20 -18.57
CA LYS A 41 -11.24 11.92 -17.34
C LYS A 41 -12.26 11.57 -16.26
N ILE A 42 -11.78 11.42 -15.03
CA ILE A 42 -12.57 11.19 -13.82
C ILE A 42 -12.11 12.14 -12.71
N ASN A 43 -12.60 11.97 -11.50
CA ASN A 43 -12.30 12.89 -10.39
C ASN A 43 -11.47 12.26 -9.27
N GLY A 44 -10.77 11.14 -9.50
CA GLY A 44 -10.01 10.45 -8.47
C GLY A 44 -8.87 11.29 -7.86
N ASP A 45 -8.30 12.21 -8.60
CA ASP A 45 -7.31 13.17 -8.09
C ASP A 45 -7.92 14.17 -7.09
N LYS A 46 -9.22 14.49 -7.23
CA LYS A 46 -9.92 15.39 -6.33
C LYS A 46 -10.32 14.76 -5.00
N ASP A 47 -10.34 13.45 -4.90
CA ASP A 47 -10.61 12.73 -3.66
C ASP A 47 -9.43 12.87 -2.68
N VAL A 48 -8.22 13.02 -3.21
CA VAL A 48 -6.99 13.04 -2.40
C VAL A 48 -7.01 14.08 -1.27
N PRO A 49 -7.39 15.35 -1.49
CA PRO A 49 -7.44 16.34 -0.40
C PRO A 49 -8.41 15.95 0.73
N PHE A 50 -9.55 15.35 0.39
CA PHE A 50 -10.54 14.93 1.39
C PHE A 50 -10.01 13.76 2.22
N VAL A 51 -9.39 12.77 1.55
CA VAL A 51 -8.76 11.63 2.22
C VAL A 51 -7.62 12.09 3.11
N GLN A 52 -6.80 13.05 2.68
CA GLN A 52 -5.72 13.62 3.51
C GLN A 52 -6.26 14.28 4.78
N VAL A 53 -7.36 15.05 4.69
CA VAL A 53 -8.00 15.67 5.87
C VAL A 53 -8.54 14.59 6.81
N MET A 54 -9.22 13.58 6.28
CA MET A 54 -9.71 12.43 7.06
C MET A 54 -8.55 11.73 7.81
N LEU A 55 -7.48 11.42 7.10
CA LEU A 55 -6.30 10.74 7.68
C LEU A 55 -5.61 11.59 8.75
N LYS A 56 -5.47 12.89 8.51
CA LYS A 56 -4.92 13.82 9.51
C LYS A 56 -5.75 13.80 10.79
N ASN A 57 -7.08 13.87 10.68
CA ASN A 57 -7.99 13.84 11.83
C ASN A 57 -7.96 12.48 12.54
N ALA A 58 -7.70 11.38 11.80
CA ALA A 58 -7.51 10.04 12.35
C ALA A 58 -6.11 9.80 12.94
N GLY A 59 -5.23 10.82 12.95
CA GLY A 59 -3.91 10.77 13.57
C GLY A 59 -2.82 10.09 12.72
N PHE A 60 -3.01 9.98 11.39
CA PHE A 60 -1.97 9.54 10.47
C PHE A 60 -0.93 10.64 10.29
N LYS A 61 0.32 10.36 10.68
CA LYS A 61 1.44 11.31 10.60
C LYS A 61 2.33 11.07 9.37
N SER A 62 2.29 9.86 8.82
CA SER A 62 3.06 9.47 7.63
C SER A 62 2.09 9.17 6.48
N VAL A 63 1.87 10.16 5.61
CA VAL A 63 0.97 10.04 4.45
C VAL A 63 1.77 10.28 3.19
N THR A 64 1.88 9.25 2.35
CA THR A 64 2.45 9.33 1.00
C THR A 64 1.30 9.51 0.01
N THR A 65 1.40 10.49 -0.89
CA THR A 65 0.41 10.73 -1.94
C THR A 65 1.03 10.60 -3.32
N LEU A 66 0.29 9.97 -4.25
CA LEU A 66 0.62 9.91 -5.67
C LEU A 66 -0.58 10.42 -6.46
N VAL A 67 -0.41 11.50 -7.19
CA VAL A 67 -1.50 12.15 -7.95
C VAL A 67 -1.14 12.17 -9.43
N ASN A 68 -2.06 11.74 -10.29
CA ASN A 68 -1.94 11.77 -11.74
C ASN A 68 -0.55 11.25 -12.20
N ARG A 69 0.30 12.07 -12.79
CA ARG A 69 1.62 11.71 -13.34
C ARG A 69 2.57 11.03 -12.35
N GLN A 70 2.36 11.18 -11.06
CA GLN A 70 3.15 10.51 -10.03
C GLN A 70 2.72 9.05 -9.85
N ALA A 71 1.45 8.73 -10.16
CA ALA A 71 0.84 7.41 -10.00
C ALA A 71 1.07 6.50 -11.23
N THR A 72 2.29 6.48 -11.77
CA THR A 72 2.72 5.45 -12.73
C THR A 72 2.81 4.08 -12.06
N LYS A 73 2.77 2.97 -12.81
CA LYS A 73 2.97 1.62 -12.23
C LYS A 73 4.25 1.57 -11.39
N VAL A 74 5.36 2.04 -11.92
CA VAL A 74 6.64 2.09 -11.20
C VAL A 74 6.56 2.98 -9.96
N GLY A 75 5.86 4.12 -10.03
CA GLY A 75 5.65 5.02 -8.90
C GLY A 75 4.87 4.36 -7.77
N ILE A 76 3.77 3.67 -8.09
CA ILE A 76 2.93 2.94 -7.14
C ILE A 76 3.73 1.80 -6.48
N VAL A 77 4.37 0.95 -7.27
CA VAL A 77 5.19 -0.17 -6.76
C VAL A 77 6.30 0.31 -5.84
N ARG A 78 6.97 1.42 -6.21
CA ARG A 78 7.99 2.03 -5.34
C ARG A 78 7.40 2.54 -4.02
N ALA A 79 6.19 3.08 -4.03
CA ALA A 79 5.53 3.55 -2.81
C ALA A 79 5.16 2.37 -1.91
N PHE A 80 4.64 1.26 -2.45
CA PHE A 80 4.41 0.02 -1.69
C PHE A 80 5.71 -0.50 -1.06
N LYS A 81 6.78 -0.64 -1.83
CA LYS A 81 8.07 -1.12 -1.32
C LYS A 81 8.64 -0.24 -0.19
N ARG A 82 8.48 1.09 -0.30
CA ARG A 82 8.87 2.02 0.78
C ARG A 82 7.99 1.86 2.02
N MET A 83 6.68 1.66 1.83
CA MET A 83 5.73 1.41 2.91
C MET A 83 6.17 0.17 3.68
N THR A 84 6.32 -0.99 3.00
CA THR A 84 6.78 -2.24 3.59
C THR A 84 8.09 -2.06 4.37
N ALA A 85 9.10 -1.42 3.77
CA ALA A 85 10.39 -1.19 4.41
C ALA A 85 10.33 -0.31 5.67
N SER A 86 9.27 0.50 5.81
CA SER A 86 9.09 1.41 6.94
C SER A 86 8.13 0.88 8.01
N CYS A 87 7.31 -0.12 7.69
CA CYS A 87 6.33 -0.71 8.61
C CYS A 87 7.01 -1.60 9.64
N LYS A 88 6.42 -1.64 10.83
CA LYS A 88 6.79 -2.54 11.91
C LYS A 88 5.53 -3.22 12.45
N HIS A 89 5.73 -4.38 13.04
CA HIS A 89 4.63 -5.09 13.69
C HIS A 89 3.86 -4.17 14.66
N GLY A 90 2.55 -4.11 14.51
CA GLY A 90 1.65 -3.25 15.29
C GLY A 90 1.39 -1.88 14.67
N ASP A 91 2.06 -1.48 13.59
CA ASP A 91 1.70 -0.27 12.83
C ASP A 91 0.32 -0.43 12.16
N VAL A 92 -0.36 0.70 11.91
CA VAL A 92 -1.62 0.74 11.15
C VAL A 92 -1.33 1.29 9.77
N VAL A 93 -1.72 0.55 8.74
CA VAL A 93 -1.58 0.95 7.35
C VAL A 93 -2.94 1.20 6.72
N TYR A 94 -3.07 2.32 6.02
CA TYR A 94 -4.23 2.68 5.22
C TYR A 94 -3.81 2.90 3.77
N ILE A 95 -4.46 2.22 2.85
CA ILE A 95 -4.22 2.35 1.42
C ILE A 95 -5.51 2.81 0.75
N HIS A 96 -5.40 3.86 -0.07
CA HIS A 96 -6.50 4.41 -0.85
C HIS A 96 -6.11 4.50 -2.32
N TYR A 97 -7.00 4.03 -3.16
CA TYR A 97 -6.92 4.20 -4.61
C TYR A 97 -8.24 4.76 -5.13
N SER A 98 -8.16 5.86 -5.87
CA SER A 98 -9.27 6.43 -6.62
C SER A 98 -8.80 6.65 -8.06
N GLY A 99 -9.33 5.85 -8.97
CA GLY A 99 -8.89 5.79 -10.37
C GLY A 99 -9.74 4.81 -11.17
N HIS A 100 -9.36 4.57 -12.42
CA HIS A 100 -9.97 3.53 -13.24
C HIS A 100 -9.58 2.14 -12.79
N GLY A 101 -10.50 1.18 -12.97
CA GLY A 101 -10.24 -0.25 -12.95
C GLY A 101 -10.55 -0.87 -14.31
N GLN A 102 -9.93 -1.98 -14.62
CA GLN A 102 -10.21 -2.78 -15.82
C GLN A 102 -9.93 -4.25 -15.55
N GLN A 103 -10.76 -5.13 -16.11
CA GLN A 103 -10.48 -6.55 -16.17
C GLN A 103 -9.39 -6.86 -17.20
N MET A 104 -8.53 -7.80 -16.85
CA MET A 104 -7.46 -8.34 -17.68
C MET A 104 -7.66 -9.84 -17.84
N THR A 105 -7.02 -10.47 -18.83
CA THR A 105 -6.98 -11.93 -18.90
C THR A 105 -6.17 -12.47 -17.73
N ASP A 106 -6.75 -13.37 -16.96
CA ASP A 106 -6.07 -14.14 -15.92
C ASP A 106 -4.95 -14.99 -16.55
N VAL A 107 -3.70 -14.74 -16.15
CA VAL A 107 -2.54 -15.48 -16.66
C VAL A 107 -2.11 -16.62 -15.73
N HIS A 108 -2.63 -16.67 -14.51
CA HIS A 108 -2.32 -17.66 -13.48
C HIS A 108 -3.37 -18.77 -13.40
N ASN A 109 -4.55 -18.56 -14.00
CA ASN A 109 -5.71 -19.47 -14.02
C ASN A 109 -6.22 -19.80 -12.60
N ASP A 110 -6.24 -18.82 -11.73
CA ASP A 110 -6.75 -18.94 -10.37
C ASP A 110 -8.14 -18.29 -10.21
N GLU A 111 -8.56 -17.47 -11.19
CA GLU A 111 -9.90 -16.89 -11.22
C GLU A 111 -10.91 -17.79 -11.97
N LYS A 112 -12.12 -17.92 -11.41
CA LYS A 112 -13.17 -18.80 -11.97
C LYS A 112 -13.72 -18.33 -13.31
N ASP A 113 -13.70 -17.02 -13.56
CA ASP A 113 -14.17 -16.39 -14.80
C ASP A 113 -13.03 -16.12 -15.78
N GLY A 114 -11.77 -16.41 -15.40
CA GLY A 114 -10.58 -16.23 -16.22
C GLY A 114 -10.17 -14.77 -16.38
N LEU A 115 -10.55 -13.89 -15.45
CA LEU A 115 -10.28 -12.46 -15.50
C LEU A 115 -9.69 -11.95 -14.19
N ASP A 116 -8.54 -11.28 -14.25
CA ASP A 116 -7.96 -10.48 -13.16
C ASP A 116 -8.57 -9.08 -13.15
N GLU A 117 -8.80 -8.50 -11.98
CA GLU A 117 -9.05 -7.08 -11.82
C GLU A 117 -7.73 -6.31 -11.75
N SER A 118 -7.73 -5.09 -12.28
CA SER A 118 -6.52 -4.26 -12.22
C SER A 118 -6.80 -2.80 -11.91
N TRP A 119 -5.91 -2.18 -11.14
CA TRP A 119 -5.80 -0.73 -11.07
C TRP A 119 -5.13 -0.21 -12.33
N ILE A 120 -5.56 0.99 -12.78
CA ILE A 120 -5.05 1.63 -13.99
C ILE A 120 -4.12 2.78 -13.62
N PRO A 121 -2.79 2.56 -13.59
CA PRO A 121 -1.81 3.61 -13.38
C PRO A 121 -1.85 4.70 -14.46
N TYR A 122 -1.20 5.82 -14.18
CA TYR A 122 -1.13 6.96 -15.10
C TYR A 122 -0.59 6.60 -16.50
N ASP A 123 0.40 5.71 -16.56
CA ASP A 123 1.12 5.29 -17.77
C ASP A 123 0.52 4.04 -18.46
N ALA A 124 -0.65 3.57 -18.01
CA ALA A 124 -1.33 2.43 -18.61
C ALA A 124 -2.15 2.84 -19.83
N CYS A 125 -2.03 2.09 -20.94
CA CYS A 125 -2.89 2.25 -22.11
C CYS A 125 -4.20 1.50 -21.94
N ARG A 126 -5.28 2.04 -22.54
CA ARG A 126 -6.62 1.46 -22.44
C ARG A 126 -6.78 0.19 -23.29
N LYS A 127 -6.07 0.11 -24.40
CA LYS A 127 -6.18 -1.01 -25.35
C LYS A 127 -4.82 -1.64 -25.57
N ALA A 128 -4.83 -2.95 -25.73
CA ALA A 128 -3.67 -3.68 -26.21
C ALA A 128 -3.30 -3.23 -27.64
N SER A 129 -2.04 -3.35 -27.96
CA SER A 129 -1.47 -3.08 -29.30
C SER A 129 -0.39 -4.11 -29.61
N THR A 130 0.28 -3.98 -30.74
CA THR A 130 1.43 -4.84 -31.09
C THR A 130 2.63 -4.69 -30.13
N THR A 131 2.67 -3.59 -29.35
CA THR A 131 3.78 -3.27 -28.45
C THR A 131 3.35 -3.05 -27.00
N TYR A 132 2.10 -3.26 -26.68
CA TYR A 132 1.54 -3.10 -25.33
C TYR A 132 0.47 -4.16 -25.07
N HIS A 133 0.68 -4.97 -24.04
CA HIS A 133 -0.18 -6.10 -23.67
C HIS A 133 -0.73 -6.00 -22.23
N GLY A 134 -0.75 -4.78 -21.67
CA GLY A 134 -1.25 -4.55 -20.31
C GLY A 134 -0.17 -4.48 -19.24
N GLU A 135 1.11 -4.44 -19.59
CA GLU A 135 2.25 -4.48 -18.66
C GLU A 135 2.24 -3.35 -17.63
N LYS A 136 1.52 -2.28 -17.95
CA LYS A 136 1.38 -1.13 -17.04
C LYS A 136 0.14 -1.21 -16.14
N HIS A 137 -0.75 -2.17 -16.36
CA HIS A 137 -1.81 -2.45 -15.40
C HIS A 137 -1.22 -3.06 -14.13
N LEU A 138 -1.85 -2.82 -13.00
CA LEU A 138 -1.44 -3.37 -11.72
C LEU A 138 -2.56 -4.31 -11.27
N THR A 139 -2.37 -5.61 -11.53
CA THR A 139 -3.37 -6.64 -11.26
C THR A 139 -3.55 -6.86 -9.76
N ASP A 140 -4.66 -7.43 -9.37
CA ASP A 140 -4.95 -7.80 -7.97
C ASP A 140 -3.94 -8.81 -7.44
N ASP A 141 -3.46 -9.76 -8.25
CA ASP A 141 -2.35 -10.65 -7.92
C ASP A 141 -1.08 -9.88 -7.53
N GLU A 142 -0.67 -8.91 -8.37
CA GLU A 142 0.48 -8.06 -8.05
C GLU A 142 0.21 -7.24 -6.77
N LEU A 143 -1.01 -6.73 -6.59
CA LEU A 143 -1.41 -5.99 -5.39
C LEU A 143 -1.34 -6.87 -4.15
N ASN A 144 -1.82 -8.12 -4.24
CA ASN A 144 -1.76 -9.09 -3.15
C ASN A 144 -0.33 -9.36 -2.68
N VAL A 145 0.63 -9.45 -3.62
CA VAL A 145 2.06 -9.57 -3.25
C VAL A 145 2.52 -8.40 -2.39
N TYR A 146 2.14 -7.16 -2.74
CA TYR A 146 2.55 -5.98 -1.98
C TYR A 146 1.81 -5.83 -0.66
N LEU A 147 0.51 -6.15 -0.62
CA LEU A 147 -0.30 -6.09 0.59
C LEU A 147 0.14 -7.11 1.63
N ASN A 148 0.43 -8.35 1.19
CA ASN A 148 0.91 -9.41 2.08
C ASN A 148 2.34 -9.18 2.60
N ALA A 149 3.10 -8.27 1.97
CA ALA A 149 4.44 -7.92 2.41
C ALA A 149 4.46 -6.82 3.50
N ILE A 150 3.33 -6.15 3.76
CA ILE A 150 3.17 -5.11 4.78
C ILE A 150 2.83 -5.71 6.13
#